data_236d73680521f3f56e26a881134a3d72
#
_entry.id   236d73680521f3f56e26a881134a3d72
#
_cell.length_a   1.000
_cell.length_b   1.000
_cell.length_c   1.000
_cell.angle_alpha   90.00
_cell.angle_beta   90.00
_cell.angle_gamma   90.00
#
_symmetry.space_group_name_H-M   'P 1'
#
loop_
_entity.id
_entity.type
_entity.pdbx_description
1 polymer ?
#
loop_
_entity_poly.entity_id
_entity_poly.type
_entity_poly.pdbx_seq_one_letter_code
_entity_poly.pdbx_strand_id
1 'polypeptide(L)'
;HAACLDMVYGDYDVIRFYGKHAMERNLERTHLGHGTLSFGSRRGTSSHQYNPAVILAQRDTTENAGDCYGMLFVYSGNFSCEAEKDQINQTRLLMGLSDELFSYPLAAGETFTVPEVIMSYSADGFSQLSHQYHTCISEHVCRSRFAHEVRPVLINSWEAAYFDFTGDTIVDLAKEAASLGIDMVVMDDGWFGKRDDDNSSLGDWFVNEKKLGGTLSELIDRVHAQGVKFGIWIEPEMVNEDSNLYREHPDWAIQIPGKLPVRSRNQLILDFSRKEVRDNIFDQICAVFDQGKIDYVKWDMNRSMADVYAGNLAYDYVLGVYDFMERLVTRY
;
A
#
# COMPACT_ATOMS: atom_id res chain seq x y z
N HIS A 1 21.97 0.40 -3.93
CA HIS A 1 21.25 -0.82 -4.32
C HIS A 1 21.22 -1.81 -3.16
N ALA A 2 20.16 -2.63 -3.10
CA ALA A 2 20.03 -3.69 -2.08
C ALA A 2 20.51 -5.04 -2.60
N ALA A 3 20.30 -5.33 -3.91
CA ALA A 3 20.75 -6.56 -4.55
C ALA A 3 21.31 -6.30 -5.95
N CYS A 4 22.21 -7.18 -6.37
CA CYS A 4 22.80 -7.22 -7.69
C CYS A 4 22.84 -8.67 -8.20
N LEU A 5 22.45 -8.87 -9.45
CA LEU A 5 22.61 -10.14 -10.18
C LEU A 5 23.44 -9.88 -11.44
N ASP A 6 24.61 -10.47 -11.53
CA ASP A 6 25.49 -10.40 -12.69
C ASP A 6 25.41 -11.71 -13.50
N MET A 7 25.08 -11.59 -14.78
CA MET A 7 25.01 -12.68 -15.74
C MET A 7 26.17 -12.56 -16.74
N VAL A 8 26.90 -13.64 -16.96
CA VAL A 8 28.11 -13.61 -17.78
C VAL A 8 27.83 -13.33 -19.26
N TYR A 9 26.92 -14.08 -19.85
CA TYR A 9 26.42 -13.91 -21.23
C TYR A 9 24.98 -14.37 -21.30
N GLY A 10 24.21 -13.74 -22.16
CA GLY A 10 22.85 -14.13 -22.40
C GLY A 10 22.10 -13.11 -23.23
N ASP A 11 20.96 -13.53 -23.73
CA ASP A 11 20.04 -12.66 -24.44
C ASP A 11 18.72 -12.67 -23.67
N TYR A 12 18.46 -11.57 -22.96
CA TYR A 12 17.42 -11.50 -21.98
C TYR A 12 16.33 -10.51 -22.35
N ASP A 13 15.14 -10.81 -21.90
CA ASP A 13 14.03 -9.88 -21.77
C ASP A 13 13.87 -9.48 -20.30
N VAL A 14 13.50 -8.22 -20.08
CA VAL A 14 13.11 -7.68 -18.77
C VAL A 14 11.61 -7.61 -18.70
N ILE A 15 11.03 -8.26 -17.69
CA ILE A 15 9.59 -8.23 -17.43
C ILE A 15 9.35 -7.39 -16.18
N ARG A 16 8.49 -6.40 -16.30
CA ARG A 16 8.07 -5.49 -15.25
C ARG A 16 6.56 -5.35 -15.23
N PHE A 17 6.05 -4.82 -14.13
CA PHE A 17 4.62 -4.66 -13.91
C PHE A 17 4.31 -3.20 -13.61
N TYR A 18 3.29 -2.67 -14.28
CA TYR A 18 2.79 -1.33 -14.09
C TYR A 18 1.26 -1.32 -14.08
N GLY A 19 0.65 -0.23 -13.66
CA GLY A 19 -0.80 -0.14 -13.70
C GLY A 19 -1.35 1.14 -13.10
N LYS A 20 -2.65 1.16 -13.04
CA LYS A 20 -3.44 2.22 -12.41
C LYS A 20 -4.69 1.60 -11.78
N HIS A 21 -5.46 2.40 -11.04
CA HIS A 21 -6.75 1.99 -10.51
C HIS A 21 -7.62 1.30 -11.58
N ALA A 22 -8.16 0.14 -11.26
CA ALA A 22 -8.94 -0.75 -12.11
C ALA A 22 -8.19 -1.32 -13.35
N MET A 23 -6.88 -1.13 -13.43
CA MET A 23 -6.00 -1.70 -14.46
C MET A 23 -4.61 -1.98 -13.86
N GLU A 24 -4.58 -2.74 -12.79
CA GLU A 24 -3.36 -3.10 -12.06
C GLU A 24 -2.61 -4.23 -12.73
N ARG A 25 -1.30 -4.29 -12.45
CA ARG A 25 -0.40 -5.38 -12.84
C ARG A 25 -0.41 -5.75 -14.33
N ASN A 26 -0.34 -4.73 -15.18
CA ASN A 26 -0.08 -4.98 -16.61
C ASN A 26 1.37 -5.44 -16.74
N LEU A 27 1.56 -6.56 -17.43
CA LEU A 27 2.87 -7.10 -17.72
C LEU A 27 3.45 -6.41 -18.95
N GLU A 28 4.69 -5.95 -18.85
CA GLU A 28 5.48 -5.45 -19.96
C GLU A 28 6.75 -6.28 -20.09
N ARG A 29 6.97 -6.89 -21.26
CA ARG A 29 8.16 -7.65 -21.60
C ARG A 29 8.96 -6.88 -22.64
N THR A 30 10.16 -6.47 -22.27
CA THR A 30 11.04 -5.64 -23.11
C THR A 30 12.35 -6.36 -23.35
N HIS A 31 12.75 -6.50 -24.63
CA HIS A 31 14.08 -7.01 -24.96
C HIS A 31 15.18 -6.07 -24.46
N LEU A 32 16.17 -6.62 -23.75
CA LEU A 32 17.29 -5.86 -23.23
C LEU A 32 18.38 -5.67 -24.32
N GLY A 33 18.39 -4.48 -24.92
CA GLY A 33 19.47 -4.02 -25.78
C GLY A 33 20.66 -3.52 -24.98
N HIS A 34 21.76 -3.10 -25.69
CA HIS A 34 22.89 -2.45 -25.03
C HIS A 34 22.48 -1.14 -24.35
N GLY A 35 23.08 -0.89 -23.19
CA GLY A 35 22.73 0.23 -22.32
C GLY A 35 21.85 -0.18 -21.18
N THR A 36 21.19 0.79 -20.54
CA THR A 36 20.43 0.59 -19.31
C THR A 36 18.94 0.80 -19.53
N LEU A 37 18.13 -0.19 -19.14
CA LEU A 37 16.69 -0.04 -18.91
C LEU A 37 16.47 0.23 -17.43
N SER A 38 15.92 1.39 -17.09
CA SER A 38 15.66 1.80 -15.71
C SER A 38 14.18 2.04 -15.48
N PHE A 39 13.68 1.62 -14.33
CA PHE A 39 12.32 1.91 -13.86
C PHE A 39 12.26 1.91 -12.33
N GLY A 40 11.17 2.42 -11.77
CA GLY A 40 11.00 2.48 -10.33
C GLY A 40 9.89 3.44 -9.93
N SER A 41 9.72 3.67 -8.64
CA SER A 41 8.78 4.64 -8.09
C SER A 41 9.53 5.77 -7.38
N ARG A 42 9.06 7.00 -7.59
CA ARG A 42 9.54 8.23 -6.96
C ARG A 42 8.39 9.02 -6.33
N ARG A 43 7.30 8.33 -6.00
CA ARG A 43 6.02 8.90 -5.55
C ARG A 43 5.75 8.70 -4.07
N GLY A 44 6.77 8.32 -3.30
CA GLY A 44 6.64 7.99 -1.89
C GLY A 44 6.16 6.56 -1.63
N THR A 45 5.52 5.92 -2.61
CA THR A 45 5.07 4.53 -2.54
C THR A 45 5.46 3.76 -3.80
N SER A 46 5.70 2.46 -3.67
CA SER A 46 5.88 1.57 -4.82
C SER A 46 4.55 1.33 -5.57
N SER A 47 3.46 1.17 -4.86
CA SER A 47 2.06 1.07 -5.30
C SER A 47 1.79 0.21 -6.55
N HIS A 48 0.54 0.22 -7.02
CA HIS A 48 0.11 -0.44 -8.26
C HIS A 48 0.63 0.24 -9.54
N GLN A 49 1.18 1.44 -9.44
CA GLN A 49 1.72 2.15 -10.62
C GLN A 49 3.00 1.51 -11.12
N TYR A 50 3.90 1.13 -10.21
CA TYR A 50 5.12 0.39 -10.48
C TYR A 50 5.35 -0.61 -9.37
N ASN A 51 5.16 -1.89 -9.67
CA ASN A 51 5.41 -2.93 -8.68
C ASN A 51 6.92 -3.07 -8.42
N PRO A 52 7.34 -3.25 -7.16
CA PRO A 52 8.75 -3.44 -6.81
C PRO A 52 9.20 -4.87 -7.13
N ALA A 53 9.07 -5.26 -8.38
CA ALA A 53 9.30 -6.60 -8.89
C ALA A 53 9.84 -6.55 -10.31
N VAL A 54 10.75 -7.47 -10.63
CA VAL A 54 11.32 -7.64 -11.95
C VAL A 54 11.64 -9.10 -12.23
N ILE A 55 11.49 -9.52 -13.49
CA ILE A 55 11.97 -10.82 -13.95
C ILE A 55 12.94 -10.59 -15.11
N LEU A 56 14.12 -11.17 -15.03
CA LEU A 56 15.05 -11.31 -16.13
C LEU A 56 14.86 -12.71 -16.72
N ALA A 57 14.46 -12.81 -17.96
CA ALA A 57 14.14 -14.09 -18.60
C ALA A 57 14.88 -14.29 -19.91
N GLN A 58 15.27 -15.52 -20.23
CA GLN A 58 15.72 -15.82 -21.58
C GLN A 58 14.60 -15.56 -22.58
N ARG A 59 14.94 -15.25 -23.81
CA ARG A 59 13.98 -14.81 -24.83
C ARG A 59 12.89 -15.82 -25.15
N ASP A 60 13.19 -17.11 -25.06
CA ASP A 60 12.28 -18.22 -25.33
C ASP A 60 11.53 -18.71 -24.08
N THR A 61 11.77 -18.08 -22.93
CA THR A 61 11.06 -18.43 -21.68
C THR A 61 9.56 -18.17 -21.82
N THR A 62 8.79 -19.18 -21.44
CA THR A 62 7.32 -19.21 -21.43
C THR A 62 6.79 -19.45 -20.02
N GLU A 63 5.47 -19.62 -19.89
CA GLU A 63 4.84 -19.98 -18.61
C GLU A 63 5.39 -21.29 -18.03
N ASN A 64 5.73 -22.28 -18.86
CA ASN A 64 6.02 -23.64 -18.44
C ASN A 64 7.40 -24.16 -18.88
N ALA A 65 8.29 -23.29 -19.39
CA ALA A 65 9.62 -23.67 -19.83
C ALA A 65 10.56 -22.47 -19.94
N GLY A 66 11.86 -22.71 -19.77
CA GLY A 66 12.93 -21.72 -19.93
C GLY A 66 13.37 -21.07 -18.64
N ASP A 67 14.58 -20.50 -18.69
CA ASP A 67 15.24 -19.89 -17.53
C ASP A 67 14.71 -18.49 -17.25
N CYS A 68 14.40 -18.22 -16.00
CA CYS A 68 14.07 -16.89 -15.53
C CYS A 68 14.52 -16.65 -14.09
N TYR A 69 14.88 -15.39 -13.82
CA TYR A 69 15.39 -14.90 -12.54
C TYR A 69 14.52 -13.77 -12.07
N GLY A 70 13.95 -13.88 -10.87
CA GLY A 70 13.10 -12.85 -10.29
C GLY A 70 13.75 -12.12 -9.13
N MET A 71 13.36 -10.85 -8.96
CA MET A 71 13.64 -10.06 -7.76
C MET A 71 12.36 -9.41 -7.28
N LEU A 72 12.07 -9.55 -5.98
CA LEU A 72 11.01 -8.84 -5.27
C LEU A 72 11.65 -7.98 -4.18
N PHE A 73 11.39 -6.68 -4.19
CA PHE A 73 11.88 -5.76 -3.18
C PHE A 73 10.89 -5.64 -2.02
N VAL A 74 11.29 -6.01 -0.82
CA VAL A 74 10.44 -6.01 0.38
C VAL A 74 10.40 -4.61 0.99
N TYR A 75 9.82 -3.68 0.23
CA TYR A 75 9.70 -2.28 0.62
C TYR A 75 8.58 -1.60 -0.17
N SER A 76 7.79 -0.75 0.49
CA SER A 76 6.62 -0.11 -0.11
C SER A 76 6.84 1.34 -0.52
N GLY A 77 8.06 1.87 -0.37
CA GLY A 77 8.41 3.25 -0.72
C GLY A 77 9.08 3.39 -2.09
N ASN A 78 9.85 4.46 -2.23
CA ASN A 78 10.58 4.74 -3.46
C ASN A 78 11.65 3.69 -3.73
N PHE A 79 11.66 3.15 -4.92
CA PHE A 79 12.63 2.15 -5.35
C PHE A 79 13.15 2.42 -6.75
N SER A 80 14.30 1.85 -7.09
CA SER A 80 14.85 1.79 -8.44
C SER A 80 15.22 0.36 -8.81
N CYS A 81 15.05 0.06 -10.09
CA CYS A 81 15.51 -1.16 -10.72
C CYS A 81 16.19 -0.81 -12.04
N GLU A 82 17.36 -1.37 -12.27
CA GLU A 82 18.17 -1.14 -13.47
C GLU A 82 18.62 -2.46 -14.05
N ALA A 83 18.40 -2.66 -15.35
CA ALA A 83 18.93 -3.76 -16.12
C ALA A 83 19.86 -3.20 -17.17
N GLU A 84 21.13 -3.57 -17.14
CA GLU A 84 22.15 -3.12 -18.08
C GLU A 84 22.70 -4.28 -18.89
N LYS A 85 22.85 -4.10 -20.20
CA LYS A 85 23.67 -4.94 -21.07
C LYS A 85 24.85 -4.13 -21.54
N ASP A 86 26.05 -4.51 -21.14
CA ASP A 86 27.28 -3.81 -21.47
C ASP A 86 27.80 -4.11 -22.90
N GLN A 87 28.92 -3.47 -23.30
CA GLN A 87 29.51 -3.59 -24.64
C GLN A 87 30.07 -4.97 -24.94
N ILE A 88 30.26 -5.85 -23.95
CA ILE A 88 30.72 -7.22 -24.11
C ILE A 88 29.62 -8.25 -23.87
N ASN A 89 28.34 -7.80 -23.86
CA ASN A 89 27.14 -8.60 -23.68
C ASN A 89 26.98 -9.24 -22.29
N GLN A 90 27.61 -8.70 -21.26
CA GLN A 90 27.28 -9.07 -19.88
C GLN A 90 26.03 -8.32 -19.43
N THR A 91 25.18 -8.99 -18.67
CA THR A 91 23.95 -8.39 -18.14
C THR A 91 24.05 -8.24 -16.63
N ARG A 92 23.69 -7.06 -16.15
CA ARG A 92 23.59 -6.74 -14.73
C ARG A 92 22.17 -6.30 -14.39
N LEU A 93 21.60 -6.86 -13.34
CA LEU A 93 20.30 -6.46 -12.79
C LEU A 93 20.50 -5.93 -11.36
N LEU A 94 20.07 -4.72 -11.11
CA LEU A 94 20.17 -4.02 -9.82
C LEU A 94 18.79 -3.67 -9.31
N MET A 95 18.55 -3.80 -8.00
CA MET A 95 17.33 -3.36 -7.34
C MET A 95 17.63 -2.79 -5.96
N GLY A 96 16.91 -1.76 -5.56
CA GLY A 96 17.04 -1.18 -4.23
C GLY A 96 16.26 0.12 -4.04
N LEU A 97 16.60 0.86 -3.00
CA LEU A 97 16.05 2.18 -2.75
C LEU A 97 16.39 3.13 -3.90
N SER A 98 15.44 3.98 -4.28
CA SER A 98 15.73 5.09 -5.20
C SER A 98 16.68 6.09 -4.53
N ASP A 99 17.72 6.51 -5.23
CA ASP A 99 18.66 7.53 -4.79
C ASP A 99 18.16 8.96 -5.07
N GLU A 100 17.07 9.10 -5.83
CA GLU A 100 16.52 10.40 -6.14
C GLU A 100 15.88 11.06 -4.91
N LEU A 101 16.37 12.26 -4.59
CA LEU A 101 15.94 13.05 -3.42
C LEU A 101 16.11 12.29 -2.09
N PHE A 102 17.00 11.29 -2.05
CA PHE A 102 17.27 10.51 -0.86
C PHE A 102 18.72 10.71 -0.37
N SER A 103 18.86 11.03 0.90
CA SER A 103 20.15 11.00 1.60
C SER A 103 19.92 10.54 3.04
N TYR A 104 20.75 9.60 3.48
CA TYR A 104 20.67 9.10 4.85
C TYR A 104 21.93 9.50 5.61
N PRO A 105 21.82 10.29 6.70
CA PRO A 105 22.96 10.65 7.52
C PRO A 105 23.39 9.42 8.33
N LEU A 106 24.57 8.88 8.01
CA LEU A 106 25.14 7.74 8.73
C LEU A 106 26.36 8.20 9.53
N ALA A 107 26.25 8.24 10.85
CA ALA A 107 27.34 8.62 11.73
C ALA A 107 28.37 7.49 11.87
N ALA A 108 29.57 7.83 12.35
CA ALA A 108 30.62 6.83 12.58
C ALA A 108 30.18 5.77 13.58
N GLY A 109 30.24 4.50 13.19
CA GLY A 109 29.82 3.36 14.01
C GLY A 109 28.33 2.99 13.89
N GLU A 110 27.53 3.75 13.16
CA GLU A 110 26.14 3.40 12.86
C GLU A 110 26.04 2.44 11.67
N THR A 111 24.92 1.72 11.61
CA THR A 111 24.59 0.78 10.54
C THR A 111 23.28 1.18 9.91
N PHE A 112 23.26 1.25 8.58
CA PHE A 112 22.04 1.35 7.80
C PHE A 112 21.67 -0.01 7.21
N THR A 113 20.50 -0.52 7.56
CA THR A 113 19.99 -1.77 7.00
C THR A 113 19.08 -1.45 5.83
N VAL A 114 19.51 -1.84 4.62
CA VAL A 114 18.66 -1.71 3.42
C VAL A 114 17.53 -2.73 3.46
N PRO A 115 16.34 -2.39 2.89
CA PRO A 115 15.27 -3.37 2.73
C PRO A 115 15.72 -4.57 1.89
N GLU A 116 15.14 -5.74 2.20
CA GLU A 116 15.52 -7.01 1.58
C GLU A 116 15.05 -7.12 0.12
N VAL A 117 15.80 -7.88 -0.68
CA VAL A 117 15.37 -8.36 -1.99
C VAL A 117 15.28 -9.87 -1.96
N ILE A 118 14.11 -10.40 -2.25
CA ILE A 118 13.91 -11.85 -2.40
C ILE A 118 14.24 -12.20 -3.84
N MET A 119 15.25 -13.05 -4.02
CA MET A 119 15.70 -13.52 -5.33
C MET A 119 15.29 -14.97 -5.54
N SER A 120 14.86 -15.31 -6.74
CA SER A 120 14.51 -16.69 -7.10
C SER A 120 14.87 -17.00 -8.55
N TYR A 121 15.09 -18.27 -8.85
CA TYR A 121 15.39 -18.80 -10.17
C TYR A 121 14.47 -19.96 -10.51
N SER A 122 14.04 -20.04 -11.77
CA SER A 122 13.33 -21.18 -12.33
C SER A 122 13.90 -21.55 -13.69
N ALA A 123 14.09 -22.85 -13.95
CA ALA A 123 14.36 -23.42 -15.27
C ALA A 123 13.07 -23.86 -15.99
N ASP A 124 11.95 -23.86 -15.28
CA ASP A 124 10.64 -24.36 -15.73
C ASP A 124 9.63 -23.24 -15.99
N GLY A 125 10.13 -22.05 -16.33
CA GLY A 125 9.32 -20.90 -16.73
C GLY A 125 8.69 -20.11 -15.60
N PHE A 126 7.76 -19.22 -15.97
CA PHE A 126 7.18 -18.21 -15.06
C PHE A 126 6.24 -18.80 -14.02
N SER A 127 5.50 -19.86 -14.35
CA SER A 127 4.59 -20.51 -13.41
C SER A 127 5.34 -21.05 -12.21
N GLN A 128 6.47 -21.75 -12.43
CA GLN A 128 7.27 -22.27 -11.34
C GLN A 128 7.91 -21.13 -10.50
N LEU A 129 8.43 -20.08 -11.14
CA LEU A 129 8.95 -18.90 -10.46
C LEU A 129 7.88 -18.25 -9.56
N SER A 130 6.65 -18.12 -10.09
CA SER A 130 5.51 -17.58 -9.36
C SER A 130 5.16 -18.43 -8.13
N HIS A 131 5.11 -19.75 -8.26
CA HIS A 131 4.84 -20.67 -7.15
C HIS A 131 5.91 -20.58 -6.06
N GLN A 132 7.20 -20.45 -6.43
CA GLN A 132 8.28 -20.25 -5.46
C GLN A 132 8.07 -18.96 -4.66
N TYR A 133 7.69 -17.86 -5.30
CA TYR A 133 7.38 -16.60 -4.61
C TYR A 133 6.13 -16.71 -3.73
N HIS A 134 5.07 -17.35 -4.19
CA HIS A 134 3.86 -17.55 -3.38
C HIS A 134 4.19 -18.31 -2.10
N THR A 135 4.98 -19.39 -2.20
CA THR A 135 5.43 -20.16 -1.03
C THR A 135 6.30 -19.32 -0.11
N CYS A 136 7.30 -18.63 -0.66
CA CYS A 136 8.19 -17.77 0.14
C CYS A 136 7.43 -16.68 0.87
N ILE A 137 6.48 -16.01 0.20
CA ILE A 137 5.69 -14.93 0.79
C ILE A 137 4.77 -15.47 1.90
N SER A 138 4.07 -16.57 1.65
CA SER A 138 3.15 -17.14 2.64
C SER A 138 3.88 -17.68 3.88
N GLU A 139 5.05 -18.34 3.69
CA GLU A 139 5.76 -19.00 4.78
C GLU A 139 6.74 -18.10 5.55
N HIS A 140 7.29 -17.06 4.90
CA HIS A 140 8.40 -16.29 5.46
C HIS A 140 8.18 -14.76 5.52
N VAL A 141 7.30 -14.21 4.71
CA VAL A 141 7.02 -12.76 4.69
C VAL A 141 5.71 -12.43 5.40
N CYS A 142 4.66 -13.17 5.09
CA CYS A 142 3.35 -12.95 5.69
C CYS A 142 3.32 -13.43 7.14
N ARG A 143 3.18 -12.50 8.09
CA ARG A 143 3.11 -12.79 9.53
C ARG A 143 1.68 -12.90 10.07
N SER A 144 0.71 -12.65 9.23
CA SER A 144 -0.70 -12.67 9.59
C SER A 144 -1.18 -14.10 9.85
N ARG A 145 -2.02 -14.27 10.88
CA ARG A 145 -2.76 -15.52 11.11
C ARG A 145 -3.60 -15.95 9.90
N PHE A 146 -3.95 -15.01 9.03
CA PHE A 146 -4.72 -15.25 7.81
C PHE A 146 -3.86 -15.74 6.62
N ALA A 147 -2.56 -15.95 6.78
CA ALA A 147 -1.68 -16.41 5.70
C ALA A 147 -2.18 -17.72 5.04
N HIS A 148 -2.75 -18.62 5.84
CA HIS A 148 -3.25 -19.94 5.40
C HIS A 148 -4.77 -20.09 5.47
N GLU A 149 -5.50 -19.01 5.74
CA GLU A 149 -6.97 -19.02 5.78
C GLU A 149 -7.57 -18.53 4.46
N VAL A 150 -8.72 -19.10 4.10
CA VAL A 150 -9.50 -18.59 2.96
C VAL A 150 -9.99 -17.19 3.28
N ARG A 151 -9.76 -16.26 2.38
CA ARG A 151 -10.25 -14.89 2.54
C ARG A 151 -11.76 -14.83 2.35
N PRO A 152 -12.49 -14.10 3.19
CA PRO A 152 -13.93 -13.93 3.02
C PRO A 152 -14.23 -13.20 1.71
N VAL A 153 -15.31 -13.59 1.06
CA VAL A 153 -15.88 -12.81 -0.05
C VAL A 153 -16.53 -11.57 0.55
N LEU A 154 -16.11 -10.40 0.09
CA LEU A 154 -16.63 -9.13 0.63
C LEU A 154 -17.33 -8.30 -0.44
N ILE A 155 -18.29 -7.49 0.00
CA ILE A 155 -18.87 -6.39 -0.76
C ILE A 155 -18.53 -5.06 -0.05
N ASN A 156 -18.17 -4.06 -0.83
CA ASN A 156 -17.87 -2.73 -0.34
C ASN A 156 -18.99 -1.77 -0.72
N SER A 157 -19.35 -0.86 0.18
CA SER A 157 -20.48 0.07 -0.02
C SER A 157 -20.18 1.20 -1.00
N TRP A 158 -18.92 1.46 -1.39
CA TRP A 158 -18.54 2.65 -2.15
C TRP A 158 -19.33 2.78 -3.46
N GLU A 159 -19.23 1.80 -4.36
CA GLU A 159 -19.88 1.87 -5.66
C GLU A 159 -21.43 1.76 -5.56
N ALA A 160 -21.95 1.30 -4.43
CA ALA A 160 -23.40 1.21 -4.22
C ALA A 160 -24.02 2.53 -3.76
N ALA A 161 -23.28 3.34 -2.97
CA ALA A 161 -23.88 4.48 -2.27
C ALA A 161 -22.98 5.73 -2.19
N TYR A 162 -21.68 5.61 -2.46
CA TYR A 162 -20.70 6.69 -2.23
C TYR A 162 -20.85 7.30 -0.83
N PHE A 163 -21.02 8.61 -0.72
CA PHE A 163 -21.25 9.31 0.55
C PHE A 163 -22.71 9.33 1.01
N ASP A 164 -23.66 8.92 0.15
CA ASP A 164 -25.10 8.99 0.42
C ASP A 164 -25.61 7.67 1.03
N PHE A 165 -25.28 7.42 2.28
CA PHE A 165 -25.72 6.25 3.04
C PHE A 165 -26.03 6.58 4.49
N THR A 166 -26.79 5.69 5.12
CA THR A 166 -27.08 5.66 6.56
C THR A 166 -26.69 4.28 7.12
N GLY A 167 -26.79 4.11 8.45
CA GLY A 167 -26.62 2.78 9.03
C GLY A 167 -27.61 1.74 8.48
N ASP A 168 -28.85 2.16 8.18
CA ASP A 168 -29.87 1.28 7.58
C ASP A 168 -29.43 0.81 6.18
N THR A 169 -28.86 1.69 5.37
CA THR A 169 -28.31 1.34 4.05
C THR A 169 -27.25 0.21 4.16
N ILE A 170 -26.35 0.31 5.16
CA ILE A 170 -25.32 -0.71 5.39
C ILE A 170 -25.93 -2.03 5.86
N VAL A 171 -26.95 -1.99 6.71
CA VAL A 171 -27.65 -3.21 7.18
C VAL A 171 -28.44 -3.88 6.05
N ASP A 172 -29.09 -3.10 5.19
CA ASP A 172 -29.79 -3.64 4.01
C ASP A 172 -28.82 -4.30 3.04
N LEU A 173 -27.64 -3.67 2.80
CA LEU A 173 -26.57 -4.27 2.01
C LEU A 173 -26.07 -5.57 2.64
N ALA A 174 -25.95 -5.64 3.97
CA ALA A 174 -25.55 -6.84 4.70
C ALA A 174 -26.57 -7.98 4.55
N LYS A 175 -27.87 -7.65 4.57
CA LYS A 175 -28.95 -8.62 4.37
C LYS A 175 -28.92 -9.22 2.97
N GLU A 176 -28.77 -8.37 1.95
CA GLU A 176 -28.64 -8.85 0.56
C GLU A 176 -27.37 -9.67 0.37
N ALA A 177 -26.24 -9.23 0.93
CA ALA A 177 -24.96 -9.97 0.90
C ALA A 177 -25.11 -11.38 1.49
N ALA A 178 -25.75 -11.50 2.66
CA ALA A 178 -26.03 -12.79 3.30
C ALA A 178 -26.85 -13.73 2.40
N SER A 179 -27.89 -13.18 1.72
CA SER A 179 -28.74 -13.95 0.82
C SER A 179 -28.00 -14.52 -0.40
N LEU A 180 -26.88 -13.89 -0.80
CA LEU A 180 -26.05 -14.27 -1.92
C LEU A 180 -24.81 -15.08 -1.52
N GLY A 181 -24.63 -15.37 -0.23
CA GLY A 181 -23.47 -16.11 0.28
C GLY A 181 -22.18 -15.26 0.33
N ILE A 182 -22.31 -13.95 0.42
CA ILE A 182 -21.19 -13.03 0.65
C ILE A 182 -20.92 -12.97 2.17
N ASP A 183 -19.64 -13.08 2.57
CA ASP A 183 -19.26 -13.28 3.97
C ASP A 183 -19.11 -11.97 4.76
N MET A 184 -18.93 -10.82 4.07
CA MET A 184 -18.53 -9.56 4.71
C MET A 184 -19.07 -8.34 3.96
N VAL A 185 -19.49 -7.33 4.73
CA VAL A 185 -19.79 -5.98 4.21
C VAL A 185 -18.77 -5.00 4.76
N VAL A 186 -18.17 -4.18 3.88
CA VAL A 186 -17.22 -3.12 4.23
C VAL A 186 -17.92 -1.77 4.07
N MET A 187 -18.07 -1.04 5.17
CA MET A 187 -18.51 0.36 5.17
C MET A 187 -17.33 1.25 4.73
N ASP A 188 -17.46 1.84 3.56
CA ASP A 188 -16.43 2.69 2.94
C ASP A 188 -16.44 4.12 3.48
N ASP A 189 -15.77 5.06 2.79
CA ASP A 189 -15.62 6.47 3.15
C ASP A 189 -16.98 7.16 3.47
N GLY A 190 -16.96 8.08 4.43
CA GLY A 190 -18.15 8.90 4.75
C GLY A 190 -18.80 8.64 6.10
N TRP A 191 -18.30 7.73 6.95
CA TRP A 191 -18.88 7.37 8.23
C TRP A 191 -18.48 8.30 9.41
N PHE A 192 -17.48 9.18 9.21
CA PHE A 192 -16.82 9.96 10.27
C PHE A 192 -16.94 11.46 10.05
N GLY A 193 -16.79 12.25 11.10
CA GLY A 193 -16.72 13.70 11.06
C GLY A 193 -17.92 14.35 10.34
N LYS A 194 -17.61 15.25 9.40
CA LYS A 194 -18.58 15.89 8.49
C LYS A 194 -18.40 15.40 7.05
N ARG A 195 -17.97 14.16 6.90
CA ARG A 195 -17.56 13.55 5.63
C ARG A 195 -18.76 13.19 4.75
N ASP A 196 -19.37 14.19 4.12
CA ASP A 196 -20.45 14.02 3.15
C ASP A 196 -19.98 14.22 1.70
N ASP A 197 -18.71 14.55 1.53
CA ASP A 197 -17.98 14.63 0.26
C ASP A 197 -16.48 14.46 0.54
N ASP A 198 -15.63 14.60 -0.48
CA ASP A 198 -14.18 14.44 -0.36
C ASP A 198 -13.41 15.71 0.06
N ASN A 199 -14.12 16.78 0.46
CA ASN A 199 -13.49 18.08 0.76
C ASN A 199 -13.16 18.28 2.24
N SER A 200 -13.69 17.45 3.14
CA SER A 200 -13.59 17.68 4.59
C SER A 200 -13.30 16.42 5.39
N SER A 201 -12.89 16.62 6.64
CA SER A 201 -12.84 15.65 7.76
C SER A 201 -11.78 14.56 7.71
N LEU A 202 -10.99 14.37 6.65
CA LEU A 202 -9.82 13.49 6.80
C LEU A 202 -8.91 14.02 7.90
N GLY A 203 -8.55 13.16 8.84
CA GLY A 203 -7.84 13.51 10.07
C GLY A 203 -8.72 13.57 11.32
N ASP A 204 -10.04 13.64 11.16
CA ASP A 204 -11.04 13.70 12.24
C ASP A 204 -11.76 12.35 12.37
N TRP A 205 -11.10 11.35 12.94
CA TRP A 205 -11.60 9.97 13.02
C TRP A 205 -12.55 9.78 14.20
N PHE A 206 -13.75 10.37 14.13
CA PHE A 206 -14.84 10.14 15.07
C PHE A 206 -16.15 9.85 14.34
N VAL A 207 -16.91 8.91 14.87
CA VAL A 207 -18.13 8.39 14.23
C VAL A 207 -19.18 9.49 14.08
N ASN A 208 -19.79 9.58 12.90
CA ASN A 208 -20.96 10.43 12.66
C ASN A 208 -22.24 9.66 13.01
N GLU A 209 -22.56 9.58 14.30
CA GLU A 209 -23.74 8.87 14.81
C GLU A 209 -25.05 9.38 14.21
N LYS A 210 -25.14 10.67 13.88
CA LYS A 210 -26.31 11.25 13.24
C LYS A 210 -26.53 10.64 11.84
N LYS A 211 -25.47 10.47 11.06
CA LYS A 211 -25.51 9.87 9.72
C LYS A 211 -25.82 8.37 9.81
N LEU A 212 -25.19 7.68 10.75
CA LEU A 212 -25.44 6.27 10.96
C LEU A 212 -26.82 5.97 11.58
N GLY A 213 -27.46 6.96 12.19
CA GLY A 213 -28.75 6.79 12.89
C GLY A 213 -28.63 6.05 14.22
N GLY A 214 -27.44 6.00 14.81
CA GLY A 214 -27.10 5.33 16.06
C GLY A 214 -25.61 5.24 16.27
N THR A 215 -25.16 4.49 17.27
CA THR A 215 -23.76 4.25 17.55
C THR A 215 -23.14 3.26 16.55
N LEU A 216 -21.80 3.29 16.40
CA LEU A 216 -21.08 2.31 15.57
C LEU A 216 -21.27 0.88 16.11
N SER A 217 -21.29 0.72 17.45
CA SER A 217 -21.54 -0.58 18.09
C SER A 217 -22.89 -1.18 17.67
N GLU A 218 -23.95 -0.39 17.72
CA GLU A 218 -25.29 -0.83 17.29
C GLU A 218 -25.31 -1.22 15.82
N LEU A 219 -24.63 -0.46 14.94
CA LEU A 219 -24.53 -0.79 13.53
C LEU A 219 -23.78 -2.12 13.31
N ILE A 220 -22.64 -2.31 13.98
CA ILE A 220 -21.87 -3.55 13.91
C ILE A 220 -22.72 -4.76 14.34
N ASP A 221 -23.44 -4.64 15.46
CA ASP A 221 -24.29 -5.71 15.96
C ASP A 221 -25.41 -6.06 14.98
N ARG A 222 -26.01 -5.04 14.37
CA ARG A 222 -27.08 -5.22 13.35
C ARG A 222 -26.55 -5.91 12.09
N VAL A 223 -25.33 -5.60 11.66
CA VAL A 223 -24.67 -6.26 10.52
C VAL A 223 -24.36 -7.72 10.87
N HIS A 224 -23.74 -7.98 12.02
CA HIS A 224 -23.45 -9.33 12.48
C HIS A 224 -24.72 -10.19 12.65
N ALA A 225 -25.85 -9.58 13.04
CA ALA A 225 -27.14 -10.26 13.14
C ALA A 225 -27.67 -10.77 11.78
N GLN A 226 -27.17 -10.25 10.65
CA GLN A 226 -27.45 -10.79 9.32
C GLN A 226 -26.58 -12.01 8.96
N GLY A 227 -25.63 -12.40 9.81
CA GLY A 227 -24.72 -13.53 9.59
C GLY A 227 -23.48 -13.18 8.75
N VAL A 228 -23.19 -11.91 8.51
CA VAL A 228 -22.02 -11.44 7.78
C VAL A 228 -21.07 -10.65 8.69
N LYS A 229 -19.79 -10.61 8.33
CA LYS A 229 -18.75 -9.85 9.03
C LYS A 229 -18.85 -8.36 8.67
N PHE A 230 -18.29 -7.51 9.54
CA PHE A 230 -18.22 -6.06 9.35
C PHE A 230 -16.80 -5.59 9.12
N GLY A 231 -16.61 -4.82 8.05
CA GLY A 231 -15.37 -4.11 7.76
C GLY A 231 -15.56 -2.60 7.71
N ILE A 232 -14.46 -1.86 7.92
CA ILE A 232 -14.46 -0.40 7.92
C ILE A 232 -13.31 0.15 7.07
N TRP A 233 -13.55 1.27 6.39
CA TRP A 233 -12.56 2.01 5.61
C TRP A 233 -11.87 3.07 6.48
N ILE A 234 -10.56 3.24 6.27
CA ILE A 234 -9.76 4.35 6.80
C ILE A 234 -8.75 4.83 5.77
N GLU A 235 -8.38 6.11 5.84
CA GLU A 235 -7.28 6.72 5.08
C GLU A 235 -6.43 7.58 6.03
N PRO A 236 -5.71 6.96 6.98
CA PRO A 236 -5.13 7.65 8.15
C PRO A 236 -3.92 8.51 7.81
N GLU A 237 -3.32 8.33 6.64
CA GLU A 237 -2.17 9.10 6.17
C GLU A 237 -2.55 10.48 5.62
N MET A 238 -3.84 10.76 5.46
CA MET A 238 -4.33 11.97 4.79
C MET A 238 -5.06 12.91 5.73
N VAL A 239 -5.07 14.19 5.36
CA VAL A 239 -5.78 15.25 6.07
C VAL A 239 -6.40 16.24 5.09
N ASN A 240 -7.62 16.68 5.38
CA ASN A 240 -8.20 17.83 4.68
C ASN A 240 -7.88 19.13 5.43
N GLU A 241 -7.74 20.22 4.71
CA GLU A 241 -7.61 21.55 5.33
C GLU A 241 -8.88 21.92 6.11
N ASP A 242 -10.05 21.43 5.68
CA ASP A 242 -11.29 21.50 6.44
C ASP A 242 -11.44 20.27 7.35
N SER A 243 -10.56 20.19 8.34
CA SER A 243 -10.63 19.27 9.48
C SER A 243 -10.24 19.99 10.77
N ASN A 244 -10.65 19.47 11.90
CA ASN A 244 -10.21 19.99 13.21
C ASN A 244 -8.71 19.76 13.37
N LEU A 245 -8.23 18.58 12.98
CA LEU A 245 -6.81 18.25 13.07
C LEU A 245 -5.93 19.27 12.34
N TYR A 246 -6.28 19.62 11.09
CA TYR A 246 -5.46 20.58 10.34
C TYR A 246 -5.52 21.99 10.93
N ARG A 247 -6.68 22.42 11.44
CA ARG A 247 -6.81 23.72 12.12
C ARG A 247 -5.95 23.81 13.38
N GLU A 248 -5.80 22.70 14.12
CA GLU A 248 -4.98 22.63 15.32
C GLU A 248 -3.48 22.46 15.01
N HIS A 249 -3.18 21.66 13.97
CA HIS A 249 -1.82 21.25 13.63
C HIS A 249 -1.55 21.35 12.11
N PRO A 250 -1.56 22.55 11.52
CA PRO A 250 -1.29 22.70 10.07
C PRO A 250 0.15 22.30 9.68
N ASP A 251 1.07 22.31 10.66
CA ASP A 251 2.46 21.90 10.51
C ASP A 251 2.66 20.37 10.46
N TRP A 252 1.61 19.59 10.68
CA TRP A 252 1.66 18.14 10.59
C TRP A 252 1.49 17.61 9.17
N ALA A 253 1.00 18.44 8.26
CA ALA A 253 0.98 18.12 6.84
C ALA A 253 2.37 18.32 6.22
N ILE A 254 2.80 17.35 5.40
CA ILE A 254 4.05 17.47 4.65
C ILE A 254 3.93 18.64 3.67
N GLN A 255 4.88 19.58 3.75
CA GLN A 255 4.94 20.72 2.87
C GLN A 255 6.37 21.23 2.71
N ILE A 256 6.67 21.78 1.54
CA ILE A 256 7.95 22.42 1.27
C ILE A 256 7.93 23.84 1.87
N PRO A 257 8.88 24.20 2.75
CA PRO A 257 8.90 25.52 3.38
C PRO A 257 8.83 26.65 2.33
N GLY A 258 7.90 27.58 2.54
CA GLY A 258 7.69 28.72 1.66
C GLY A 258 6.95 28.45 0.36
N LYS A 259 6.45 27.25 0.16
CA LYS A 259 5.57 26.88 -0.98
C LYS A 259 4.17 26.51 -0.49
N LEU A 260 3.19 26.71 -1.36
CA LEU A 260 1.86 26.18 -1.11
C LEU A 260 1.89 24.64 -1.22
N PRO A 261 1.19 23.92 -0.35
CA PRO A 261 1.14 22.46 -0.40
C PRO A 261 0.44 22.00 -1.69
N VAL A 262 0.93 20.91 -2.25
CA VAL A 262 0.31 20.29 -3.43
C VAL A 262 -0.91 19.48 -2.99
N ARG A 263 -2.09 19.90 -3.43
CA ARG A 263 -3.33 19.15 -3.21
C ARG A 263 -3.54 18.11 -4.31
N SER A 264 -4.03 16.96 -3.91
CA SER A 264 -4.55 15.95 -4.82
C SER A 264 -5.78 15.33 -4.15
N ARG A 265 -6.91 15.23 -4.85
CA ARG A 265 -8.19 14.81 -4.29
C ARG A 265 -8.61 15.62 -3.05
N ASN A 266 -8.35 16.93 -3.05
CA ASN A 266 -8.66 17.88 -1.96
C ASN A 266 -8.01 17.55 -0.61
N GLN A 267 -6.95 16.75 -0.61
CA GLN A 267 -6.29 16.31 0.62
C GLN A 267 -4.77 16.56 0.59
N LEU A 268 -4.19 16.64 1.77
CA LEU A 268 -2.77 16.73 2.06
C LEU A 268 -2.31 15.44 2.73
N ILE A 269 -1.00 15.24 2.83
CA ILE A 269 -0.39 14.08 3.48
C ILE A 269 0.09 14.48 4.88
N LEU A 270 -0.27 13.73 5.89
CA LEU A 270 0.28 13.84 7.24
C LEU A 270 1.72 13.33 7.28
N ASP A 271 2.57 13.97 8.05
CA ASP A 271 3.96 13.56 8.23
C ASP A 271 4.08 12.36 9.19
N PHE A 272 3.89 11.16 8.66
CA PHE A 272 4.01 9.91 9.42
C PHE A 272 5.46 9.58 9.84
N SER A 273 6.47 10.34 9.42
CA SER A 273 7.80 10.26 10.02
C SER A 273 7.82 10.73 11.46
N ARG A 274 6.87 11.63 11.84
CA ARG A 274 6.73 12.22 13.18
C ARG A 274 5.91 11.32 14.09
N LYS A 275 6.49 10.98 15.24
CA LYS A 275 5.84 10.08 16.22
C LYS A 275 4.54 10.68 16.77
N GLU A 276 4.51 11.97 17.06
CA GLU A 276 3.33 12.66 17.62
C GLU A 276 2.14 12.64 16.64
N VAL A 277 2.38 12.70 15.33
CA VAL A 277 1.34 12.58 14.32
C VAL A 277 0.76 11.17 14.34
N ARG A 278 1.62 10.15 14.29
CA ARG A 278 1.19 8.75 14.36
C ARG A 278 0.44 8.44 15.64
N ASP A 279 0.90 8.93 16.78
CA ASP A 279 0.25 8.68 18.07
C ASP A 279 -1.16 9.28 18.12
N ASN A 280 -1.34 10.50 17.63
CA ASN A 280 -2.65 11.15 17.60
C ASN A 280 -3.64 10.36 16.72
N ILE A 281 -3.25 10.02 15.50
CA ILE A 281 -4.10 9.25 14.59
C ILE A 281 -4.36 7.85 15.14
N PHE A 282 -3.36 7.20 15.74
CA PHE A 282 -3.51 5.90 16.37
C PHE A 282 -4.56 5.92 17.48
N ASP A 283 -4.51 6.90 18.37
CA ASP A 283 -5.46 7.03 19.48
C ASP A 283 -6.89 7.26 18.97
N GLN A 284 -7.07 8.08 17.93
CA GLN A 284 -8.37 8.28 17.29
C GLN A 284 -8.92 6.99 16.68
N ILE A 285 -8.10 6.28 15.90
CA ILE A 285 -8.51 5.00 15.25
C ILE A 285 -8.82 3.94 16.30
N CYS A 286 -8.00 3.83 17.36
CA CYS A 286 -8.30 2.92 18.45
C CYS A 286 -9.63 3.26 19.16
N ALA A 287 -9.93 4.53 19.37
CA ALA A 287 -11.20 4.94 19.97
C ALA A 287 -12.42 4.54 19.11
N VAL A 288 -12.24 4.44 17.79
CA VAL A 288 -13.28 3.89 16.87
C VAL A 288 -13.34 2.36 16.96
N PHE A 289 -12.18 1.69 16.89
CA PHE A 289 -12.13 0.22 16.85
C PHE A 289 -12.58 -0.42 18.18
N ASP A 290 -12.34 0.25 19.29
CA ASP A 290 -12.78 -0.19 20.62
C ASP A 290 -14.33 -0.13 20.80
N GLN A 291 -15.09 0.46 19.86
CA GLN A 291 -16.55 0.53 19.93
C GLN A 291 -17.25 -0.79 19.56
N GLY A 292 -16.58 -1.70 18.86
CA GLY A 292 -17.20 -2.96 18.45
C GLY A 292 -16.26 -3.89 17.73
N LYS A 293 -16.73 -5.10 17.41
CA LYS A 293 -15.94 -6.09 16.69
C LYS A 293 -15.86 -5.75 15.20
N ILE A 294 -14.78 -5.14 14.80
CA ILE A 294 -14.43 -4.89 13.39
C ILE A 294 -13.61 -6.09 12.90
N ASP A 295 -14.09 -6.77 11.86
CA ASP A 295 -13.46 -7.97 11.32
C ASP A 295 -12.43 -7.68 10.22
N TYR A 296 -12.50 -6.49 9.61
CA TYR A 296 -11.66 -6.09 8.48
C TYR A 296 -11.46 -4.58 8.41
N VAL A 297 -10.27 -4.18 8.04
CA VAL A 297 -9.94 -2.77 7.77
C VAL A 297 -9.48 -2.62 6.33
N LYS A 298 -10.17 -1.77 5.56
CA LYS A 298 -9.67 -1.26 4.29
C LYS A 298 -8.86 -0.01 4.56
N TRP A 299 -7.54 -0.12 4.44
CA TRP A 299 -6.64 1.02 4.48
C TRP A 299 -6.44 1.56 3.06
N ASP A 300 -6.89 2.77 2.83
CA ASP A 300 -6.80 3.43 1.53
C ASP A 300 -5.68 4.47 1.49
N MET A 301 -5.24 4.82 0.27
CA MET A 301 -4.30 5.88 -0.02
C MET A 301 -4.58 6.45 -1.41
N ASN A 302 -5.34 7.54 -1.48
CA ASN A 302 -5.87 8.05 -2.74
C ASN A 302 -4.96 9.05 -3.47
N ARG A 303 -3.77 9.31 -2.95
CA ARG A 303 -2.81 10.19 -3.61
C ARG A 303 -1.36 9.74 -3.41
N SER A 304 -0.51 10.13 -4.33
CA SER A 304 0.94 9.98 -4.18
C SER A 304 1.53 11.08 -3.30
N MET A 305 2.68 10.81 -2.70
CA MET A 305 3.48 11.80 -2.00
C MET A 305 4.11 12.76 -3.02
N ALA A 306 3.88 14.08 -2.85
CA ALA A 306 4.30 15.09 -3.79
C ALA A 306 5.29 16.11 -3.22
N ASP A 307 5.20 16.43 -1.94
CA ASP A 307 5.94 17.53 -1.31
C ASP A 307 7.24 17.09 -0.63
N VAL A 308 7.84 15.99 -1.09
CA VAL A 308 9.16 15.54 -0.63
C VAL A 308 10.25 16.33 -1.36
N TYR A 309 11.17 16.90 -0.61
CA TYR A 309 12.16 17.81 -1.17
C TYR A 309 13.61 17.35 -1.01
N ALA A 310 13.96 16.59 0.00
CA ALA A 310 15.29 15.99 0.17
C ALA A 310 15.40 15.21 1.48
N GLY A 311 16.53 14.53 1.66
CA GLY A 311 16.88 13.85 2.91
C GLY A 311 16.28 12.46 3.00
N ASN A 312 15.91 12.07 4.21
CA ASN A 312 15.39 10.74 4.53
C ASN A 312 13.86 10.74 4.76
N LEU A 313 13.18 11.86 4.56
CA LEU A 313 11.76 12.01 4.88
C LEU A 313 10.87 10.91 4.28
N ALA A 314 11.02 10.63 2.96
CA ALA A 314 10.21 9.60 2.31
C ALA A 314 10.46 8.19 2.89
N TYR A 315 11.69 7.91 3.31
CA TYR A 315 12.07 6.65 3.95
C TYR A 315 11.49 6.55 5.36
N ASP A 316 11.69 7.57 6.19
CA ASP A 316 11.18 7.62 7.57
C ASP A 316 9.66 7.60 7.61
N TYR A 317 9.00 8.22 6.62
CA TYR A 317 7.56 8.16 6.43
C TYR A 317 7.07 6.71 6.28
N VAL A 318 7.68 5.94 5.38
CA VAL A 318 7.30 4.53 5.15
C VAL A 318 7.53 3.69 6.40
N LEU A 319 8.64 3.91 7.11
CA LEU A 319 8.88 3.24 8.41
C LEU A 319 7.83 3.63 9.44
N GLY A 320 7.38 4.87 9.43
CA GLY A 320 6.30 5.36 10.28
C GLY A 320 4.96 4.68 9.97
N VAL A 321 4.65 4.45 8.69
CA VAL A 321 3.46 3.67 8.28
C VAL A 321 3.56 2.23 8.76
N TYR A 322 4.74 1.60 8.64
CA TYR A 322 4.95 0.22 9.14
C TYR A 322 4.79 0.14 10.66
N ASP A 323 5.36 1.09 11.42
CA ASP A 323 5.18 1.18 12.88
C ASP A 323 3.70 1.28 13.25
N PHE A 324 2.95 2.13 12.55
CA PHE A 324 1.53 2.31 12.79
C PHE A 324 0.72 1.04 12.51
N MET A 325 0.97 0.39 11.37
CA MET A 325 0.32 -0.88 11.01
C MET A 325 0.65 -1.98 12.02
N GLU A 326 1.92 -2.12 12.43
CA GLU A 326 2.35 -3.11 13.43
C GLU A 326 1.65 -2.91 14.76
N ARG A 327 1.52 -1.65 15.21
CA ARG A 327 0.81 -1.31 16.45
C ARG A 327 -0.67 -1.68 16.38
N LEU A 328 -1.34 -1.43 15.25
CA LEU A 328 -2.75 -1.81 15.05
C LEU A 328 -2.92 -3.34 15.05
N VAL A 329 -2.12 -4.06 14.25
CA VAL A 329 -2.19 -5.54 14.16
C VAL A 329 -1.82 -6.21 15.48
N THR A 330 -0.95 -5.61 16.29
CA THR A 330 -0.60 -6.14 17.62
C THR A 330 -1.74 -5.95 18.63
N ARG A 331 -2.52 -4.86 18.49
CA ARG A 331 -3.61 -4.56 19.42
C ARG A 331 -4.89 -5.34 19.08
N TYR A 332 -5.21 -5.52 17.80
CA TYR A 332 -6.44 -6.11 17.30
C TYR A 332 -6.18 -7.41 16.51
#